data_2309c965cfff42465ffbf1d2d5013e84
#
_entry.id   2309c965cfff42465ffbf1d2d5013e84
#
_cell.length_a   1.000
_cell.length_b   1.000
_cell.length_c   1.000
_cell.angle_alpha   90.00
_cell.angle_beta   90.00
_cell.angle_gamma   90.00
#
_symmetry.space_group_name_H-M   'P 1'
#
loop_
_entity.id
_entity.type
_entity.pdbx_description
1 polymer ?
#
loop_
_entity_poly.entity_id
_entity_poly.type
_entity_poly.pdbx_seq_one_letter_code
_entity_poly.pdbx_strand_id
1 'polypeptide(L)'
;MADPAAALFCDDEMLAYDGSRRTFLPGEALTFDEAYRLAHLPLVAPGHPEAIARKEGRDYASGRYATPRFSLVAPVDATALEASPGFSRFEQELRSHRFSDKIEWRLNRERATKLHATIVNGLAEGDIAACAKSAAEALAPFGRISIGIGGPFLGRINSGRIYLPVYPERRDGADVFSVIQAACGARQTRFYVVGYYHLHSALTAAETSELAGLVERWRRDTLAILPVNTLAIQATNDDLALSARNIVELPLVAAGEIRTQ
;
A
#
# COMPACT_ATOMS: atom_id res chain seq x y z
N MET A 1 2.11 -21.78 28.68
CA MET A 1 2.84 -22.14 27.46
C MET A 1 2.38 -21.16 26.41
N ALA A 2 3.23 -20.30 25.92
CA ALA A 2 2.90 -19.42 24.78
C ALA A 2 2.63 -20.31 23.56
N ASP A 3 1.59 -20.00 22.82
CA ASP A 3 1.30 -20.64 21.53
C ASP A 3 2.50 -20.42 20.61
N PRO A 4 3.20 -21.48 20.16
CA PRO A 4 4.42 -21.35 19.38
C PRO A 4 4.20 -20.83 17.95
N ALA A 5 2.99 -20.40 17.59
CA ALA A 5 2.60 -20.06 16.23
C ALA A 5 2.00 -18.66 16.07
N ALA A 6 2.01 -17.80 17.08
CA ALA A 6 1.61 -16.41 16.85
C ALA A 6 2.68 -15.70 16.01
N ALA A 7 2.38 -15.42 14.75
CA ALA A 7 3.27 -14.64 13.88
C ALA A 7 3.58 -13.30 14.54
N LEU A 8 4.86 -12.99 14.72
CA LEU A 8 5.29 -11.67 15.19
C LEU A 8 5.34 -10.75 13.98
N PHE A 9 4.79 -9.55 14.14
CA PHE A 9 4.82 -8.51 13.11
C PHE A 9 5.76 -7.38 13.50
N CYS A 10 6.23 -6.63 12.51
CA CYS A 10 6.85 -5.34 12.76
C CYS A 10 5.84 -4.39 13.40
N ASP A 11 6.34 -3.36 14.05
CA ASP A 11 5.58 -2.26 14.65
C ASP A 11 6.05 -0.90 14.10
N ASP A 12 5.47 0.18 14.59
CA ASP A 12 5.79 1.55 14.18
C ASP A 12 7.24 1.95 14.54
N GLU A 13 7.83 1.37 15.59
CA GLU A 13 9.21 1.67 16.00
C GLU A 13 10.23 1.08 15.03
N MET A 14 9.90 -0.08 14.47
CA MET A 14 10.74 -0.77 13.49
C MET A 14 10.61 -0.17 12.09
N LEU A 15 9.47 0.44 11.78
CA LEU A 15 9.12 0.95 10.46
C LEU A 15 9.11 2.48 10.43
N ALA A 16 9.28 3.06 9.25
CA ALA A 16 9.47 4.51 9.08
C ALA A 16 8.15 5.29 8.93
N TYR A 17 7.08 4.89 9.63
CA TYR A 17 5.78 5.54 9.46
C TYR A 17 5.68 6.91 10.12
N ASP A 18 6.26 7.11 11.29
CA ASP A 18 6.12 8.38 12.04
C ASP A 18 6.62 9.59 11.23
N GLY A 19 7.74 9.44 10.52
CA GLY A 19 8.26 10.48 9.64
C GLY A 19 7.42 10.73 8.37
N SER A 20 6.53 9.81 8.01
CA SER A 20 5.75 9.84 6.78
C SER A 20 4.29 10.25 7.00
N ARG A 21 3.80 10.22 8.23
CA ARG A 21 2.43 10.59 8.60
C ARG A 21 2.26 12.12 8.61
N ARG A 22 1.14 12.58 8.05
CA ARG A 22 0.73 13.99 8.17
C ARG A 22 0.24 14.27 9.57
N THR A 23 0.67 15.40 10.13
CA THR A 23 0.09 15.99 11.33
C THR A 23 -1.06 16.90 10.92
N PHE A 24 -2.20 16.79 11.57
CA PHE A 24 -3.35 17.66 11.36
C PHE A 24 -3.27 18.84 12.33
N LEU A 25 -3.49 20.04 11.80
CA LEU A 25 -3.58 21.25 12.62
C LEU A 25 -5.05 21.62 12.87
N PRO A 26 -5.40 22.10 14.08
CA PRO A 26 -6.76 22.56 14.37
C PRO A 26 -7.20 23.66 13.40
N GLY A 27 -8.39 23.50 12.82
CA GLY A 27 -8.95 24.49 11.90
C GLY A 27 -8.36 24.51 10.49
N GLU A 28 -7.42 23.60 10.18
CA GLU A 28 -6.84 23.46 8.85
C GLU A 28 -7.78 22.70 7.91
N ALA A 29 -8.00 23.23 6.70
CA ALA A 29 -8.65 22.50 5.62
C ALA A 29 -7.61 21.61 4.92
N LEU A 30 -8.02 20.43 4.45
CA LEU A 30 -7.16 19.54 3.67
C LEU A 30 -7.26 19.88 2.19
N THR A 31 -6.22 20.49 1.65
CA THR A 31 -6.08 20.79 0.21
C THR A 31 -5.19 19.76 -0.46
N PHE A 32 -5.32 19.64 -1.78
CA PHE A 32 -4.48 18.74 -2.56
C PHE A 32 -3.10 19.35 -2.81
N ASP A 33 -2.06 18.59 -2.53
CA ASP A 33 -0.69 18.97 -2.93
C ASP A 33 -0.46 18.74 -4.43
N GLU A 34 0.63 19.30 -4.93
CA GLU A 34 0.98 19.19 -6.35
C GLU A 34 1.20 17.73 -6.78
N ALA A 35 1.77 16.89 -5.91
CA ALA A 35 2.05 15.50 -6.24
C ALA A 35 0.74 14.71 -6.43
N TYR A 36 -0.25 14.93 -5.57
CA TYR A 36 -1.57 14.33 -5.73
C TYR A 36 -2.30 14.86 -6.97
N ARG A 37 -2.27 16.16 -7.20
CA ARG A 37 -2.90 16.82 -8.36
C ARG A 37 -2.31 16.36 -9.69
N LEU A 38 -1.02 16.01 -9.73
CA LEU A 38 -0.33 15.52 -10.91
C LEU A 38 -0.54 14.03 -11.15
N ALA A 39 -0.30 13.20 -10.12
CA ALA A 39 -0.17 11.76 -10.30
C ALA A 39 -1.48 11.01 -10.08
N HIS A 40 -2.37 11.53 -9.24
CA HIS A 40 -3.55 10.79 -8.80
C HIS A 40 -4.86 11.46 -9.23
N LEU A 41 -5.01 12.76 -9.02
CA LEU A 41 -6.28 13.45 -9.24
C LEU A 41 -6.84 13.30 -10.67
N PRO A 42 -6.00 13.29 -11.74
CA PRO A 42 -6.52 13.05 -13.10
C PRO A 42 -7.20 11.68 -13.29
N LEU A 43 -6.85 10.69 -12.46
CA LEU A 43 -7.43 9.35 -12.49
C LEU A 43 -8.58 9.20 -11.48
N VAL A 44 -8.49 9.87 -10.34
CA VAL A 44 -9.50 9.85 -9.28
C VAL A 44 -10.74 10.62 -9.70
N ALA A 45 -10.55 11.83 -10.21
CA ALA A 45 -11.60 12.73 -10.64
C ALA A 45 -11.23 13.39 -11.97
N PRO A 46 -11.41 12.68 -13.10
CA PRO A 46 -11.16 13.25 -14.44
C PRO A 46 -11.96 14.53 -14.65
N GLY A 47 -11.29 15.59 -15.06
CA GLY A 47 -11.92 16.90 -15.25
C GLY A 47 -11.97 17.79 -14.01
N HIS A 48 -11.42 17.36 -12.86
CA HIS A 48 -11.29 18.23 -11.70
C HIS A 48 -10.45 19.47 -12.03
N PRO A 49 -10.89 20.70 -11.67
CA PRO A 49 -10.22 21.94 -12.08
C PRO A 49 -8.79 22.06 -11.56
N GLU A 50 -8.45 21.43 -10.45
CA GLU A 50 -7.11 21.43 -9.89
C GLU A 50 -6.21 20.31 -10.44
N ALA A 51 -6.73 19.39 -11.27
CA ALA A 51 -5.91 18.32 -11.83
C ALA A 51 -4.81 18.90 -12.74
N ILE A 52 -3.59 18.44 -12.55
CA ILE A 52 -2.44 18.78 -13.39
C ILE A 52 -2.29 17.69 -14.44
N ALA A 53 -2.73 17.97 -15.66
CA ALA A 53 -2.71 17.00 -16.75
C ALA A 53 -1.28 16.68 -17.23
N ARG A 54 -0.37 17.65 -17.19
CA ARG A 54 1.03 17.50 -17.60
C ARG A 54 1.91 18.53 -16.90
N LYS A 55 3.13 18.12 -16.58
CA LYS A 55 4.16 19.01 -16.04
C LYS A 55 5.46 18.79 -16.82
N GLU A 56 6.12 19.88 -17.19
CA GLU A 56 7.41 19.86 -17.88
C GLU A 56 8.46 19.08 -17.05
N GLY A 57 9.28 18.27 -17.72
CA GLY A 57 10.30 17.45 -17.08
C GLY A 57 9.77 16.27 -16.27
N ARG A 58 8.46 15.99 -16.35
CA ARG A 58 7.85 14.81 -15.73
C ARG A 58 7.33 13.85 -16.79
N ASP A 59 7.54 12.55 -16.52
CA ASP A 59 7.03 11.45 -17.34
C ASP A 59 5.56 11.14 -17.02
N TYR A 60 4.75 12.19 -16.82
CA TYR A 60 3.32 12.05 -16.56
C TYR A 60 2.49 12.79 -17.62
N ALA A 61 1.46 12.10 -18.11
CA ALA A 61 0.38 12.71 -18.84
C ALA A 61 -0.96 12.17 -18.29
N SER A 62 -1.80 13.07 -17.77
CA SER A 62 -3.10 12.69 -17.16
C SER A 62 -3.00 11.54 -16.15
N GLY A 63 -2.03 11.62 -15.24
CA GLY A 63 -1.81 10.63 -14.19
C GLY A 63 -1.10 9.35 -14.63
N ARG A 64 -0.68 9.25 -15.89
CA ARG A 64 -0.03 8.03 -16.43
C ARG A 64 1.42 8.30 -16.84
N TYR A 65 2.27 7.31 -16.58
CA TYR A 65 3.64 7.27 -17.10
C TYR A 65 3.64 6.87 -18.58
N ALA A 66 4.56 7.43 -19.37
CA ALA A 66 4.77 6.98 -20.75
C ALA A 66 5.38 5.58 -20.78
N THR A 67 6.30 5.29 -19.88
CA THR A 67 6.99 4.01 -19.77
C THR A 67 6.51 3.23 -18.53
N PRO A 68 6.23 1.92 -18.64
CA PRO A 68 5.89 1.11 -17.48
C PRO A 68 6.97 1.14 -16.41
N ARG A 69 6.57 1.13 -15.15
CA ARG A 69 7.44 0.98 -13.99
C ARG A 69 7.23 -0.39 -13.40
N PHE A 70 8.31 -0.99 -12.92
CA PHE A 70 8.31 -2.33 -12.38
C PHE A 70 8.57 -2.31 -10.88
N SER A 71 7.82 -3.14 -10.15
CA SER A 71 7.94 -3.26 -8.70
C SER A 71 7.69 -4.70 -8.26
N LEU A 72 8.47 -5.18 -7.29
CA LEU A 72 8.14 -6.41 -6.58
C LEU A 72 7.16 -6.07 -5.46
N VAL A 73 6.05 -6.77 -5.41
CA VAL A 73 4.92 -6.47 -4.52
C VAL A 73 4.43 -7.71 -3.78
N ALA A 74 3.86 -7.50 -2.60
CA ALA A 74 2.99 -8.46 -1.93
C ALA A 74 1.53 -8.11 -2.26
N PRO A 75 0.82 -8.92 -3.05
CA PRO A 75 -0.60 -8.74 -3.30
C PRO A 75 -1.40 -8.78 -2.00
N VAL A 76 -2.43 -7.95 -1.91
CA VAL A 76 -3.37 -7.92 -0.79
C VAL A 76 -4.71 -8.44 -1.28
N ASP A 77 -5.19 -9.51 -0.68
CA ASP A 77 -6.51 -10.07 -0.98
C ASP A 77 -7.59 -9.13 -0.43
N ALA A 78 -8.25 -8.40 -1.35
CA ALA A 78 -9.31 -7.47 -1.00
C ALA A 78 -10.49 -8.16 -0.33
N THR A 79 -10.85 -9.36 -0.77
CA THR A 79 -11.98 -10.13 -0.21
C THR A 79 -11.68 -10.52 1.24
N ALA A 80 -10.48 -11.02 1.51
CA ALA A 80 -10.07 -11.37 2.87
C ALA A 80 -9.93 -10.12 3.76
N LEU A 81 -9.45 -9.00 3.21
CA LEU A 81 -9.38 -7.72 3.92
C LEU A 81 -10.78 -7.23 4.32
N GLU A 82 -11.71 -7.17 3.37
CA GLU A 82 -13.08 -6.71 3.58
C GLU A 82 -13.87 -7.62 4.54
N ALA A 83 -13.59 -8.93 4.53
CA ALA A 83 -14.17 -9.90 5.45
C ALA A 83 -13.60 -9.81 6.89
N SER A 84 -12.49 -9.11 7.09
CA SER A 84 -11.86 -8.98 8.41
C SER A 84 -12.69 -8.07 9.32
N PRO A 85 -13.03 -8.53 10.55
CA PRO A 85 -13.92 -7.75 11.44
C PRO A 85 -13.38 -6.37 11.80
N GLY A 86 -12.05 -6.22 11.94
CA GLY A 86 -11.40 -4.93 12.22
C GLY A 86 -11.58 -3.95 11.07
N PHE A 87 -11.30 -4.40 9.85
CA PHE A 87 -11.45 -3.57 8.65
C PHE A 87 -12.91 -3.22 8.37
N SER A 88 -13.82 -4.17 8.49
CA SER A 88 -15.27 -3.94 8.29
C SER A 88 -15.82 -2.86 9.24
N ARG A 89 -15.45 -2.92 10.54
CA ARG A 89 -15.85 -1.88 11.52
C ARG A 89 -15.25 -0.52 11.19
N PHE A 90 -13.98 -0.48 10.83
CA PHE A 90 -13.31 0.75 10.41
C PHE A 90 -14.00 1.36 9.18
N GLU A 91 -14.25 0.57 8.13
CA GLU A 91 -14.87 1.07 6.90
C GLU A 91 -16.32 1.53 7.16
N GLN A 92 -17.07 0.84 8.02
CA GLN A 92 -18.40 1.27 8.43
C GLN A 92 -18.37 2.63 9.12
N GLU A 93 -17.42 2.86 10.04
CA GLU A 93 -17.22 4.17 10.66
C GLU A 93 -16.81 5.24 9.64
N LEU A 94 -15.84 4.94 8.76
CA LEU A 94 -15.41 5.85 7.71
C LEU A 94 -16.58 6.30 6.83
N ARG A 95 -17.47 5.37 6.46
CA ARG A 95 -18.67 5.65 5.65
C ARG A 95 -19.70 6.51 6.37
N SER A 96 -19.71 6.57 7.69
CA SER A 96 -20.64 7.38 8.47
C SER A 96 -20.23 8.85 8.60
N HIS A 97 -19.00 9.19 8.25
CA HIS A 97 -18.50 10.58 8.32
C HIS A 97 -18.97 11.43 7.13
N ARG A 98 -19.12 12.74 7.36
CA ARG A 98 -19.58 13.73 6.33
C ARG A 98 -18.67 13.76 5.10
N PHE A 99 -17.39 13.55 5.27
CA PHE A 99 -16.43 13.55 4.16
C PHE A 99 -16.42 12.25 3.35
N SER A 100 -17.20 11.27 3.72
CA SER A 100 -17.25 9.96 3.04
C SER A 100 -17.70 10.07 1.58
N ASP A 101 -18.57 11.03 1.27
CA ASP A 101 -19.00 11.31 -0.10
C ASP A 101 -17.88 11.87 -0.98
N LYS A 102 -16.79 12.35 -0.37
CA LYS A 102 -15.59 12.84 -1.07
C LYS A 102 -14.55 11.75 -1.36
N ILE A 103 -14.78 10.52 -0.91
CA ILE A 103 -13.96 9.36 -1.24
C ILE A 103 -14.45 8.74 -2.55
N GLU A 104 -13.53 8.49 -3.48
CA GLU A 104 -13.85 7.83 -4.75
C GLU A 104 -13.97 6.31 -4.55
N TRP A 105 -15.09 5.86 -3.99
CA TRP A 105 -15.37 4.46 -3.66
C TRP A 105 -15.33 3.50 -4.87
N ARG A 106 -15.55 4.01 -6.08
CA ARG A 106 -15.49 3.22 -7.30
C ARG A 106 -14.08 2.65 -7.52
N LEU A 107 -13.04 3.43 -7.19
CA LEU A 107 -11.65 2.99 -7.33
C LEU A 107 -11.32 1.77 -6.46
N ASN A 108 -11.92 1.64 -5.28
CA ASN A 108 -11.67 0.49 -4.42
C ASN A 108 -12.11 -0.80 -5.12
N ARG A 109 -13.28 -0.79 -5.78
CA ARG A 109 -13.78 -1.94 -6.57
C ARG A 109 -12.92 -2.21 -7.81
N GLU A 110 -12.56 -1.18 -8.57
CA GLU A 110 -11.73 -1.32 -9.77
C GLU A 110 -10.33 -1.84 -9.46
N ARG A 111 -9.83 -1.56 -8.26
CA ARG A 111 -8.49 -1.96 -7.80
C ARG A 111 -8.47 -3.21 -6.95
N ALA A 112 -9.59 -3.83 -6.63
CA ALA A 112 -9.69 -4.95 -5.71
C ALA A 112 -8.70 -6.09 -6.04
N THR A 113 -8.52 -6.43 -7.31
CA THR A 113 -7.58 -7.46 -7.76
C THR A 113 -6.13 -6.96 -7.93
N LYS A 114 -5.86 -5.69 -7.63
CA LYS A 114 -4.57 -5.02 -7.86
C LYS A 114 -4.01 -4.39 -6.57
N LEU A 115 -4.69 -4.58 -5.45
CA LEU A 115 -4.21 -4.11 -4.16
C LEU A 115 -2.90 -4.81 -3.80
N HIS A 116 -1.93 -4.04 -3.34
CA HIS A 116 -0.63 -4.58 -2.96
C HIS A 116 0.12 -3.65 -2.01
N ALA A 117 1.10 -4.22 -1.32
CA ALA A 117 2.18 -3.50 -0.68
C ALA A 117 3.44 -3.62 -1.54
N THR A 118 4.06 -2.50 -1.88
CA THR A 118 5.32 -2.49 -2.64
C THR A 118 6.49 -2.84 -1.73
N ILE A 119 7.24 -3.88 -2.11
CA ILE A 119 8.46 -4.30 -1.41
C ILE A 119 9.67 -3.65 -2.06
N VAL A 120 9.86 -3.84 -3.36
CA VAL A 120 10.94 -3.21 -4.14
C VAL A 120 10.32 -2.35 -5.22
N ASN A 121 10.65 -1.07 -5.22
CA ASN A 121 10.18 -0.12 -6.23
C ASN A 121 11.28 0.25 -7.21
N GLY A 122 10.89 0.57 -8.45
CA GLY A 122 11.79 1.10 -9.47
C GLY A 122 12.78 0.07 -9.99
N LEU A 123 12.37 -1.18 -10.16
CA LEU A 123 13.18 -2.20 -10.83
C LEU A 123 13.43 -1.79 -12.29
N ALA A 124 14.68 -1.92 -12.74
CA ALA A 124 14.98 -1.85 -14.16
C ALA A 124 14.45 -3.11 -14.87
N GLU A 125 14.02 -2.99 -16.12
CA GLU A 125 13.48 -4.13 -16.88
C GLU A 125 14.49 -5.29 -16.97
N GLY A 126 15.78 -4.98 -17.13
CA GLY A 126 16.84 -5.97 -17.17
C GLY A 126 17.09 -6.72 -15.85
N ASP A 127 16.65 -6.16 -14.72
CA ASP A 127 16.86 -6.73 -13.38
C ASP A 127 15.70 -7.61 -12.91
N ILE A 128 14.61 -7.69 -13.66
CA ILE A 128 13.38 -8.40 -13.28
C ILE A 128 13.65 -9.86 -12.97
N ALA A 129 14.33 -10.57 -13.87
CA ALA A 129 14.60 -12.01 -13.70
C ALA A 129 15.54 -12.27 -12.51
N ALA A 130 16.56 -11.43 -12.33
CA ALA A 130 17.50 -11.55 -11.22
C ALA A 130 16.81 -11.28 -9.87
N CYS A 131 16.00 -10.22 -9.77
CA CYS A 131 15.26 -9.92 -8.56
C CYS A 131 14.24 -11.01 -8.23
N ALA A 132 13.52 -11.55 -9.23
CA ALA A 132 12.57 -12.64 -9.04
C ALA A 132 13.26 -13.88 -8.45
N LYS A 133 14.40 -14.29 -9.01
CA LYS A 133 15.19 -15.40 -8.53
C LYS A 133 15.67 -15.17 -7.10
N SER A 134 16.30 -14.03 -6.84
CA SER A 134 16.84 -13.70 -5.51
C SER A 134 15.76 -13.64 -4.44
N ALA A 135 14.58 -13.06 -4.77
CA ALA A 135 13.45 -13.03 -3.85
C ALA A 135 12.92 -14.44 -3.54
N ALA A 136 12.79 -15.31 -4.54
CA ALA A 136 12.36 -16.68 -4.35
C ALA A 136 13.32 -17.47 -3.47
N GLU A 137 14.63 -17.35 -3.71
CA GLU A 137 15.67 -17.99 -2.91
C GLU A 137 15.68 -17.49 -1.46
N ALA A 138 15.53 -16.18 -1.25
CA ALA A 138 15.49 -15.57 0.08
C ALA A 138 14.24 -16.01 0.89
N LEU A 139 13.13 -16.29 0.21
CA LEU A 139 11.88 -16.71 0.85
C LEU A 139 11.75 -18.22 1.05
N ALA A 140 12.53 -19.01 0.33
CA ALA A 140 12.45 -20.48 0.42
C ALA A 140 12.50 -21.03 1.86
N PRO A 141 13.31 -20.48 2.80
CA PRO A 141 13.30 -20.93 4.19
C PRO A 141 12.02 -20.55 4.96
N PHE A 142 11.33 -19.49 4.55
CA PHE A 142 10.18 -18.98 5.29
C PHE A 142 8.84 -19.61 4.87
N GLY A 143 8.75 -20.08 3.63
CA GLY A 143 7.50 -20.58 3.08
C GLY A 143 6.44 -19.47 2.98
N ARG A 144 5.20 -19.80 3.36
CA ARG A 144 4.10 -18.81 3.44
C ARG A 144 4.38 -17.79 4.52
N ILE A 145 4.08 -16.53 4.22
CA ILE A 145 4.23 -15.41 5.15
C ILE A 145 2.89 -14.71 5.36
N SER A 146 2.81 -13.88 6.37
CA SER A 146 1.64 -13.06 6.67
C SER A 146 2.00 -11.59 6.75
N ILE A 147 1.00 -10.74 6.59
CA ILE A 147 1.10 -9.29 6.79
C ILE A 147 -0.02 -8.81 7.70
N GLY A 148 0.31 -7.90 8.61
CA GLY A 148 -0.66 -7.11 9.36
C GLY A 148 -1.04 -5.86 8.57
N ILE A 149 -2.33 -5.53 8.53
CA ILE A 149 -2.84 -4.27 7.99
C ILE A 149 -3.26 -3.40 9.17
N GLY A 150 -2.65 -2.23 9.32
CA GLY A 150 -2.95 -1.33 10.42
C GLY A 150 -3.94 -0.23 10.09
N GLY A 151 -4.27 0.56 11.10
CA GLY A 151 -5.19 1.69 10.99
C GLY A 151 -4.69 2.78 10.05
N PRO A 152 -5.61 3.61 9.51
CA PRO A 152 -5.32 4.53 8.42
C PRO A 152 -4.39 5.66 8.82
N PHE A 153 -3.73 6.24 7.84
CA PHE A 153 -3.04 7.52 7.98
C PHE A 153 -3.03 8.30 6.66
N LEU A 154 -2.82 9.62 6.74
CA LEU A 154 -2.47 10.43 5.58
C LEU A 154 -0.95 10.61 5.52
N GLY A 155 -0.39 10.48 4.32
CA GLY A 155 1.00 10.79 4.08
C GLY A 155 1.26 12.30 4.03
N ARG A 156 2.50 12.70 4.22
CA ARG A 156 2.96 14.10 3.99
C ARG A 156 2.97 14.46 2.52
N ILE A 157 3.07 13.46 1.66
CA ILE A 157 3.02 13.57 0.20
C ILE A 157 1.76 12.87 -0.27
N ASN A 158 1.10 13.37 -1.30
CA ASN A 158 -0.19 12.88 -1.81
C ASN A 158 -1.33 13.06 -0.79
N SER A 159 -1.59 14.32 -0.43
CA SER A 159 -2.55 14.72 0.62
C SER A 159 -3.98 14.23 0.41
N GLY A 160 -4.38 13.87 -0.80
CA GLY A 160 -5.68 13.26 -1.09
C GLY A 160 -5.73 11.74 -0.97
N ARG A 161 -4.65 11.08 -0.50
CA ARG A 161 -4.55 9.63 -0.40
C ARG A 161 -4.49 9.16 1.04
N ILE A 162 -5.43 8.29 1.43
CA ILE A 162 -5.45 7.64 2.73
C ILE A 162 -4.80 6.25 2.57
N TYR A 163 -3.78 6.02 3.36
CA TYR A 163 -2.97 4.80 3.35
C TYR A 163 -3.34 3.89 4.50
N LEU A 164 -3.20 2.59 4.27
CA LEU A 164 -3.15 1.57 5.32
C LEU A 164 -1.70 1.09 5.44
N PRO A 165 -1.06 1.19 6.62
CA PRO A 165 0.27 0.65 6.85
C PRO A 165 0.24 -0.87 6.79
N VAL A 166 1.33 -1.45 6.29
CA VAL A 166 1.52 -2.89 6.20
C VAL A 166 2.68 -3.28 7.11
N TYR A 167 2.40 -4.15 8.07
CA TYR A 167 3.37 -4.69 9.01
C TYR A 167 3.79 -6.08 8.57
N PRO A 168 5.00 -6.25 8.00
CA PRO A 168 5.50 -7.55 7.61
C PRO A 168 5.69 -8.48 8.81
N GLU A 169 5.54 -9.76 8.57
CA GLU A 169 5.92 -10.79 9.54
C GLU A 169 7.41 -10.72 9.82
N ARG A 170 7.78 -11.03 11.06
CA ARG A 170 9.16 -11.18 11.52
C ARG A 170 9.47 -12.64 11.73
N ARG A 171 10.61 -13.07 11.18
CA ARG A 171 11.15 -14.41 11.43
C ARG A 171 12.64 -14.31 11.72
N ASP A 172 13.10 -15.05 12.70
CA ASP A 172 14.50 -15.04 13.14
C ASP A 172 15.03 -13.62 13.45
N GLY A 173 14.14 -12.76 13.98
CA GLY A 173 14.47 -11.39 14.33
C GLY A 173 14.47 -10.40 13.15
N ALA A 174 14.31 -10.86 11.92
CA ALA A 174 14.31 -10.04 10.72
C ALA A 174 12.88 -9.77 10.20
N ASP A 175 12.68 -8.59 9.60
CA ASP A 175 11.54 -8.24 8.78
C ASP A 175 11.66 -8.98 7.43
N VAL A 176 10.69 -9.83 7.08
CA VAL A 176 10.73 -10.64 5.85
C VAL A 176 10.79 -9.77 4.58
N PHE A 177 10.22 -8.57 4.57
CA PHE A 177 10.31 -7.67 3.42
C PHE A 177 11.70 -7.03 3.28
N SER A 178 12.36 -6.72 4.40
CA SER A 178 13.74 -6.21 4.37
C SER A 178 14.73 -7.28 3.89
N VAL A 179 14.49 -8.55 4.23
CA VAL A 179 15.28 -9.68 3.69
C VAL A 179 15.14 -9.77 2.18
N ILE A 180 13.92 -9.62 1.64
CA ILE A 180 13.67 -9.60 0.19
C ILE A 180 14.36 -8.39 -0.47
N GLN A 181 14.24 -7.19 0.12
CA GLN A 181 14.90 -5.99 -0.40
C GLN A 181 16.41 -6.18 -0.49
N ALA A 182 17.02 -6.72 0.57
CA ALA A 182 18.45 -7.01 0.59
C ALA A 182 18.85 -8.02 -0.49
N ALA A 183 18.09 -9.10 -0.66
CA ALA A 183 18.34 -10.12 -1.67
C ALA A 183 18.26 -9.57 -3.11
N CYS A 184 17.34 -8.63 -3.35
CA CYS A 184 17.22 -7.92 -4.64
C CYS A 184 18.23 -6.76 -4.80
N GLY A 185 19.16 -6.55 -3.86
CA GLY A 185 20.09 -5.42 -3.90
C GLY A 185 19.39 -4.05 -3.79
N ALA A 186 18.16 -4.02 -3.30
CA ALA A 186 17.36 -2.81 -3.21
C ALA A 186 17.59 -2.08 -1.87
N ARG A 187 17.33 -0.77 -1.89
CA ARG A 187 17.34 0.03 -0.66
C ARG A 187 16.26 -0.45 0.31
N GLN A 188 16.62 -0.67 1.56
CA GLN A 188 15.67 -0.94 2.62
C GLN A 188 14.88 0.34 2.97
N THR A 189 13.58 0.33 2.68
CA THR A 189 12.73 1.52 2.87
C THR A 189 12.06 1.56 4.24
N ARG A 190 11.80 0.40 4.86
CA ARG A 190 11.02 0.26 6.10
C ARG A 190 9.67 0.99 6.05
N PHE A 191 9.10 1.10 4.84
CA PHE A 191 7.86 1.80 4.60
C PHE A 191 7.04 1.02 3.57
N TYR A 192 5.99 0.34 4.04
CA TYR A 192 5.14 -0.55 3.25
C TYR A 192 3.70 -0.16 3.45
N VAL A 193 3.01 0.20 2.37
CA VAL A 193 1.65 0.73 2.45
C VAL A 193 0.77 0.20 1.34
N VAL A 194 -0.53 0.12 1.63
CA VAL A 194 -1.57 0.06 0.63
C VAL A 194 -2.21 1.45 0.54
N GLY A 195 -2.10 2.10 -0.61
CA GLY A 195 -2.85 3.34 -0.85
C GLY A 195 -4.29 2.99 -1.17
N TYR A 196 -5.15 3.00 -0.19
CA TYR A 196 -6.47 2.38 -0.31
C TYR A 196 -7.54 3.36 -0.75
N TYR A 197 -7.72 4.49 -0.03
CA TYR A 197 -8.76 5.47 -0.34
C TYR A 197 -8.19 6.72 -0.98
N HIS A 198 -8.97 7.34 -1.86
CA HIS A 198 -8.60 8.55 -2.58
C HIS A 198 -9.72 9.56 -2.52
N LEU A 199 -9.37 10.80 -2.16
CA LEU A 199 -10.30 11.91 -2.14
C LEU A 199 -10.42 12.52 -3.54
N HIS A 200 -11.64 12.72 -4.02
CA HIS A 200 -11.90 13.44 -5.26
C HIS A 200 -12.12 14.95 -5.04
N SER A 201 -12.25 15.40 -3.80
CA SER A 201 -12.44 16.81 -3.43
C SER A 201 -11.71 17.13 -2.13
N ALA A 202 -11.24 18.38 -2.01
CA ALA A 202 -10.64 18.91 -0.79
C ALA A 202 -11.64 18.84 0.40
N LEU A 203 -11.11 18.75 1.62
CA LEU A 203 -11.90 18.74 2.84
C LEU A 203 -11.92 20.10 3.48
N THR A 204 -13.09 20.52 3.96
CA THR A 204 -13.22 21.68 4.83
C THR A 204 -12.51 21.46 6.17
N ALA A 205 -12.28 22.49 6.96
CA ALA A 205 -11.66 22.36 8.28
C ALA A 205 -12.45 21.42 9.21
N ALA A 206 -13.79 21.43 9.14
CA ALA A 206 -14.64 20.54 9.93
C ALA A 206 -14.47 19.08 9.50
N GLU A 207 -14.47 18.79 8.21
CA GLU A 207 -14.26 17.44 7.67
C GLU A 207 -12.83 16.94 7.93
N THR A 208 -11.84 17.84 7.84
CA THR A 208 -10.44 17.49 8.18
C THR A 208 -10.31 17.11 9.66
N SER A 209 -11.02 17.82 10.56
CA SER A 209 -11.06 17.47 11.98
C SER A 209 -11.72 16.12 12.23
N GLU A 210 -12.79 15.79 11.50
CA GLU A 210 -13.42 14.46 11.57
C GLU A 210 -12.47 13.35 11.09
N LEU A 211 -11.78 13.57 9.96
CA LEU A 211 -10.78 12.63 9.45
C LEU A 211 -9.61 12.45 10.43
N ALA A 212 -9.13 13.54 11.02
CA ALA A 212 -8.07 13.49 12.03
C ALA A 212 -8.49 12.65 13.26
N GLY A 213 -9.73 12.87 13.74
CA GLY A 213 -10.29 12.08 14.84
C GLY A 213 -10.45 10.60 14.51
N LEU A 214 -10.88 10.27 13.29
CA LEU A 214 -10.95 8.88 12.81
C LEU A 214 -9.56 8.24 12.78
N VAL A 215 -8.57 8.91 12.17
CA VAL A 215 -7.19 8.43 12.10
C VAL A 215 -6.62 8.19 13.49
N GLU A 216 -6.80 9.10 14.43
CA GLU A 216 -6.27 8.96 15.79
C GLU A 216 -6.91 7.79 16.54
N ARG A 217 -8.21 7.55 16.38
CA ARG A 217 -8.90 6.41 17.02
C ARG A 217 -8.40 5.05 16.52
N TRP A 218 -8.16 4.95 15.20
CA TRP A 218 -7.81 3.67 14.57
C TRP A 218 -6.30 3.47 14.41
N ARG A 219 -5.49 4.48 14.67
CA ARG A 219 -4.05 4.51 14.37
C ARG A 219 -3.27 3.29 14.85
N ARG A 220 -3.64 2.74 16.01
CA ARG A 220 -2.92 1.63 16.66
C ARG A 220 -3.60 0.28 16.50
N ASP A 221 -4.71 0.26 15.79
CA ASP A 221 -5.48 -0.97 15.62
C ASP A 221 -4.95 -1.79 14.46
N THR A 222 -4.92 -3.11 14.65
CA THR A 222 -4.75 -4.05 13.54
C THR A 222 -6.10 -4.30 12.90
N LEU A 223 -6.27 -3.86 11.66
CA LEU A 223 -7.51 -4.02 10.90
C LEU A 223 -7.69 -5.44 10.37
N ALA A 224 -6.58 -6.07 9.95
CA ALA A 224 -6.57 -7.43 9.42
C ALA A 224 -5.19 -8.08 9.55
N ILE A 225 -5.16 -9.41 9.58
CA ILE A 225 -3.96 -10.22 9.33
C ILE A 225 -4.26 -11.07 8.12
N LEU A 226 -3.43 -10.96 7.09
CA LEU A 226 -3.66 -11.57 5.79
C LEU A 226 -2.50 -12.48 5.40
N PRO A 227 -2.77 -13.69 4.87
CA PRO A 227 -1.73 -14.51 4.29
C PRO A 227 -1.26 -13.92 2.95
N VAL A 228 0.04 -14.02 2.70
CA VAL A 228 0.64 -13.75 1.39
C VAL A 228 1.06 -15.10 0.80
N ASN A 229 0.34 -15.56 -0.19
CA ASN A 229 0.57 -16.85 -0.84
C ASN A 229 1.43 -16.73 -2.10
N THR A 230 1.61 -15.51 -2.61
CA THR A 230 2.35 -15.24 -3.82
C THR A 230 2.92 -13.83 -3.73
N LEU A 231 4.17 -13.64 -4.15
CA LEU A 231 4.67 -12.32 -4.53
C LEU A 231 4.52 -12.14 -6.04
N ALA A 232 4.51 -10.90 -6.50
CA ALA A 232 4.46 -10.63 -7.93
C ALA A 232 5.41 -9.49 -8.32
N ILE A 233 5.98 -9.56 -9.51
CA ILE A 233 6.54 -8.37 -10.16
C ILE A 233 5.46 -7.79 -11.04
N GLN A 234 5.08 -6.57 -10.75
CA GLN A 234 4.06 -5.82 -11.49
C GLN A 234 4.70 -4.79 -12.41
N ALA A 235 4.11 -4.68 -13.62
CA ALA A 235 4.30 -3.55 -14.51
C ALA A 235 3.08 -2.63 -14.40
N THR A 236 3.30 -1.32 -14.19
CA THR A 236 2.21 -0.35 -14.11
C THR A 236 2.60 0.98 -14.76
N ASN A 237 1.61 1.65 -15.35
CA ASN A 237 1.77 2.99 -15.93
C ASN A 237 1.13 4.09 -15.09
N ASP A 238 0.66 3.79 -13.88
CA ASP A 238 0.03 4.78 -12.99
C ASP A 238 0.21 4.42 -11.51
N ASP A 239 0.16 5.42 -10.63
CA ASP A 239 0.35 5.25 -9.19
C ASP A 239 -0.90 4.72 -8.45
N LEU A 240 -2.02 4.57 -9.15
CA LEU A 240 -3.22 3.91 -8.63
C LEU A 240 -3.26 2.42 -8.96
N ALA A 241 -2.28 1.92 -9.71
CA ALA A 241 -2.21 0.56 -10.20
C ALA A 241 -3.42 0.13 -11.08
N LEU A 242 -4.14 1.08 -11.67
CA LEU A 242 -5.28 0.78 -12.58
C LEU A 242 -4.81 0.01 -13.81
N SER A 243 -3.61 0.32 -14.30
CA SER A 243 -2.98 -0.37 -15.44
C SER A 243 -2.12 -1.57 -15.03
N ALA A 244 -2.01 -1.88 -13.72
CA ALA A 244 -1.11 -2.92 -13.23
C ALA A 244 -1.44 -4.29 -13.81
N ARG A 245 -0.38 -5.01 -14.17
CA ARG A 245 -0.41 -6.42 -14.57
C ARG A 245 0.78 -7.17 -13.96
N ASN A 246 0.54 -8.37 -13.48
CA ASN A 246 1.61 -9.25 -13.03
C ASN A 246 2.37 -9.77 -14.25
N ILE A 247 3.68 -9.59 -14.26
CA ILE A 247 4.57 -10.10 -15.32
C ILE A 247 5.39 -11.30 -14.83
N VAL A 248 5.57 -11.44 -13.51
CA VAL A 248 6.13 -12.60 -12.85
C VAL A 248 5.34 -12.87 -11.59
N GLU A 249 5.05 -14.13 -11.31
CA GLU A 249 4.46 -14.58 -10.05
C GLU A 249 5.39 -15.54 -9.34
N LEU A 250 5.56 -15.36 -8.03
CA LEU A 250 6.44 -16.12 -7.15
C LEU A 250 5.58 -16.80 -6.07
N PRO A 251 5.05 -18.01 -6.31
CA PRO A 251 4.27 -18.73 -5.32
C PRO A 251 5.09 -19.04 -4.07
N LEU A 252 4.51 -18.82 -2.89
CA LEU A 252 5.09 -19.15 -1.60
C LEU A 252 4.52 -20.50 -1.15
N VAL A 253 5.31 -21.55 -1.30
CA VAL A 253 4.92 -22.92 -0.89
C VAL A 253 5.20 -23.13 0.60
N ALA A 254 4.38 -23.93 1.28
CA ALA A 254 4.65 -24.29 2.67
C ALA A 254 6.00 -25.01 2.79
N ALA A 255 6.72 -24.72 3.87
CA ALA A 255 7.97 -25.42 4.15
C ALA A 255 7.69 -26.93 4.23
N GLY A 256 8.22 -27.70 3.29
CA GLY A 256 7.97 -29.15 3.16
C GLY A 256 7.24 -29.58 1.88
N GLU A 257 6.63 -28.69 1.13
CA GLU A 257 6.05 -28.98 -0.20
C GLU A 257 7.03 -28.71 -1.35
N ILE A 258 8.29 -29.13 -1.21
CA ILE A 258 9.22 -29.12 -2.36
C ILE A 258 8.72 -30.20 -3.31
N ARG A 259 8.03 -29.80 -4.37
CA ARG A 259 7.73 -30.71 -5.48
C ARG A 259 9.05 -31.13 -6.12
N THR A 260 9.45 -32.37 -5.84
CA THR A 260 10.36 -33.08 -6.72
C THR A 260 9.72 -33.17 -8.11
N GLN A 261 10.23 -32.41 -9.05
CA GLN A 261 10.07 -32.68 -10.49
C GLN A 261 11.37 -33.27 -11.00
#